data_5fef0a838f07b0c4ee005183d78b921e
#
_entry.id   5fef0a838f07b0c4ee005183d78b921e
#
_cell.length_a   1.000
_cell.length_b   1.000
_cell.length_c   1.000
_cell.angle_alpha   90.00
_cell.angle_beta   90.00
_cell.angle_gamma   90.00
#
_symmetry.space_group_name_H-M   'P 1'
#
loop_
_entity.id
_entity.type
_entity.pdbx_description
1 polymer ?
#
loop_
_entity_poly.entity_id
_entity_poly.type
_entity_poly.pdbx_seq_one_letter_code
_entity_poly.pdbx_strand_id
1 'polypeptide(L)'
;MKKILLMTAIAAMGLGGCDKRPEPLKIDNALTAEEIAAGRLTPEVMWKMSRAGGSSLSPDGRTLLYQQTDYNMAENRGVTTIRVEDMDSKTVTCLTDFTSNSLSPKWSADGRHIYFLSDRSGSMQVWRMNASGGDATQITGSGDGEGVPDVEGFGVSPDGKHI
;
A
#
# COMPACT_ATOMS: atom_id res chain seq x y z
N MET A 1 26.40 -45.72 -6.42
CA MET A 1 25.70 -45.67 -5.13
C MET A 1 25.12 -44.25 -4.99
N LYS A 2 23.83 -44.10 -5.27
CA LYS A 2 23.11 -42.83 -5.17
C LYS A 2 22.54 -42.70 -3.76
N LYS A 3 22.99 -41.69 -3.00
CA LYS A 3 22.39 -41.33 -1.70
C LYS A 3 21.14 -40.53 -1.93
N ILE A 4 19.99 -41.10 -1.61
CA ILE A 4 18.70 -40.43 -1.59
C ILE A 4 18.63 -39.68 -0.26
N LEU A 5 18.59 -38.34 -0.33
CA LEU A 5 18.38 -37.50 0.84
C LEU A 5 16.87 -37.36 1.06
N LEU A 6 16.39 -38.01 2.11
CA LEU A 6 15.00 -37.97 2.54
C LEU A 6 14.77 -36.63 3.28
N MET A 7 14.12 -35.69 2.65
CA MET A 7 13.64 -34.43 3.32
C MET A 7 12.37 -34.80 4.10
N THR A 8 12.49 -34.84 5.40
CA THR A 8 11.36 -34.94 6.33
C THR A 8 10.64 -33.58 6.37
N ALA A 9 9.46 -33.52 5.81
CA ALA A 9 8.57 -32.37 5.98
C ALA A 9 8.00 -32.38 7.40
N ILE A 10 8.43 -31.45 8.24
CA ILE A 10 7.81 -31.17 9.53
C ILE A 10 6.53 -30.39 9.26
N ALA A 11 5.38 -31.05 9.34
CA ALA A 11 4.09 -30.41 9.37
C ALA A 11 3.93 -29.71 10.73
N ALA A 12 4.13 -28.40 10.77
CA ALA A 12 3.73 -27.57 11.90
C ALA A 12 2.21 -27.46 11.90
N MET A 13 1.54 -28.23 12.76
CA MET A 13 0.14 -28.00 13.11
C MET A 13 0.06 -26.71 13.93
N GLY A 14 -0.11 -25.57 13.28
CA GLY A 14 -0.44 -24.30 13.91
C GLY A 14 -1.91 -24.32 14.31
N LEU A 15 -2.18 -24.15 15.59
CA LEU A 15 -3.51 -23.90 16.15
C LEU A 15 -4.13 -22.70 15.49
N GLY A 16 -5.30 -22.88 14.87
CA GLY A 16 -6.00 -21.87 14.10
C GLY A 16 -6.52 -20.73 14.94
N GLY A 17 -5.86 -19.60 14.86
CA GLY A 17 -6.47 -18.29 15.00
C GLY A 17 -6.84 -17.82 13.59
N CYS A 18 -8.10 -17.49 13.35
CA CYS A 18 -8.56 -16.90 12.08
C CYS A 18 -8.01 -15.48 11.91
N ASP A 19 -6.72 -15.34 11.67
CA ASP A 19 -6.17 -14.11 11.12
C ASP A 19 -6.36 -14.16 9.59
N LYS A 20 -7.58 -13.91 9.13
CA LYS A 20 -7.92 -13.81 7.72
C LYS A 20 -7.51 -12.43 7.21
N ARG A 21 -6.21 -12.18 7.12
CA ARG A 21 -5.77 -11.08 6.27
C ARG A 21 -6.24 -11.36 4.85
N PRO A 22 -6.85 -10.39 4.17
CA PRO A 22 -7.27 -10.57 2.80
C PRO A 22 -6.05 -10.93 1.95
N GLU A 23 -6.22 -11.82 0.98
CA GLU A 23 -5.19 -12.13 -0.01
C GLU A 23 -4.80 -10.85 -0.75
N PRO A 24 -3.49 -10.63 -0.99
CA PRO A 24 -3.03 -9.48 -1.77
C PRO A 24 -3.65 -9.48 -3.16
N LEU A 25 -4.15 -8.32 -3.61
CA LEU A 25 -4.69 -8.16 -4.95
C LEU A 25 -3.60 -8.40 -5.98
N LYS A 26 -3.82 -9.32 -6.91
CA LYS A 26 -2.91 -9.58 -8.02
C LYS A 26 -3.11 -8.51 -9.08
N ILE A 27 -2.10 -7.69 -9.32
CA ILE A 27 -2.12 -6.65 -10.34
C ILE A 27 -1.36 -7.15 -11.56
N ASP A 28 -2.05 -7.22 -12.69
CA ASP A 28 -1.47 -7.44 -14.01
C ASP A 28 -1.93 -6.31 -14.94
N ASN A 29 -1.17 -5.23 -14.92
CA ASN A 29 -1.43 -4.02 -15.69
C ASN A 29 -0.56 -3.95 -16.96
N ALA A 30 0.15 -5.02 -17.31
CA ALA A 30 0.96 -5.05 -18.51
C ALA A 30 0.07 -4.96 -19.77
N LEU A 31 0.44 -4.05 -20.66
CA LEU A 31 -0.18 -3.98 -21.99
C LEU A 31 0.34 -5.13 -22.86
N THR A 32 -0.56 -5.81 -23.57
CA THR A 32 -0.17 -6.82 -24.54
C THR A 32 0.45 -6.17 -25.78
N ALA A 33 1.22 -6.95 -26.54
CA ALA A 33 1.78 -6.46 -27.80
C ALA A 33 0.70 -6.02 -28.81
N GLU A 34 -0.47 -6.67 -28.78
CA GLU A 34 -1.62 -6.34 -29.63
C GLU A 34 -2.26 -5.00 -29.21
N GLU A 35 -2.41 -4.76 -27.90
CA GLU A 35 -2.93 -3.49 -27.37
C GLU A 35 -1.99 -2.32 -27.73
N ILE A 36 -0.68 -2.53 -27.62
CA ILE A 36 0.33 -1.54 -28.02
C ILE A 36 0.27 -1.29 -29.53
N ALA A 37 0.21 -2.33 -30.35
CA ALA A 37 0.17 -2.22 -31.80
C ALA A 37 -1.13 -1.57 -32.31
N ALA A 38 -2.25 -1.81 -31.62
CA ALA A 38 -3.53 -1.21 -31.96
C ALA A 38 -3.53 0.33 -31.79
N GLY A 39 -2.69 0.88 -30.91
CA GLY A 39 -2.54 2.31 -30.68
C GLY A 39 -3.83 3.01 -30.25
N ARG A 40 -4.80 2.28 -29.69
CA ARG A 40 -6.11 2.78 -29.30
C ARG A 40 -6.32 2.63 -27.80
N LEU A 41 -6.88 3.66 -27.18
CA LEU A 41 -7.29 3.65 -25.79
C LEU A 41 -8.70 3.06 -25.68
N THR A 42 -8.79 1.75 -25.37
CA THR A 42 -10.06 1.08 -25.09
C THR A 42 -10.39 1.16 -23.59
N PRO A 43 -11.65 0.91 -23.17
CA PRO A 43 -11.99 0.85 -21.75
C PRO A 43 -11.12 -0.15 -20.98
N GLU A 44 -10.80 -1.30 -21.54
CA GLU A 44 -9.96 -2.33 -20.93
C GLU A 44 -8.52 -1.81 -20.72
N VAL A 45 -7.95 -1.14 -21.72
CA VAL A 45 -6.62 -0.51 -21.64
C VAL A 45 -6.63 0.60 -20.59
N MET A 46 -7.71 1.40 -20.50
CA MET A 46 -7.84 2.46 -19.50
C MET A 46 -7.83 1.91 -18.06
N TRP A 47 -8.43 0.76 -17.83
CA TRP A 47 -8.44 0.13 -16.51
C TRP A 47 -7.10 -0.47 -16.11
N LYS A 48 -6.22 -0.79 -17.05
CA LYS A 48 -4.83 -1.19 -16.80
C LYS A 48 -3.94 -0.03 -16.35
N MET A 49 -4.38 1.22 -16.58
CA MET A 49 -3.61 2.40 -16.19
C MET A 49 -3.78 2.68 -14.70
N SER A 50 -2.67 2.69 -13.97
CA SER A 50 -2.63 3.11 -12.57
C SER A 50 -2.96 4.59 -12.43
N ARG A 51 -3.59 4.96 -11.31
CA ARG A 51 -3.96 6.36 -11.02
C ARG A 51 -3.16 6.87 -9.84
N ALA A 52 -2.29 7.84 -10.08
CA ALA A 52 -1.54 8.52 -9.04
C ALA A 52 -2.32 9.73 -8.50
N GLY A 53 -2.16 10.02 -7.22
CA GLY A 53 -2.76 11.18 -6.55
C GLY A 53 -2.09 11.49 -5.21
N GLY A 54 -2.52 12.57 -4.56
CA GLY A 54 -2.10 12.91 -3.20
C GLY A 54 -0.59 13.03 -3.02
N SER A 55 0.10 13.71 -3.94
CA SER A 55 1.56 13.80 -3.94
C SER A 55 2.10 14.93 -3.06
N SER A 56 3.25 14.72 -2.41
CA SER A 56 4.01 15.73 -1.68
C SER A 56 5.50 15.38 -1.64
N LEU A 57 6.35 16.42 -1.64
CA LEU A 57 7.80 16.23 -1.44
C LEU A 57 8.12 16.07 0.04
N SER A 58 9.17 15.29 0.31
CA SER A 58 9.79 15.24 1.64
C SER A 58 10.30 16.61 2.04
N PRO A 59 10.48 16.90 3.36
CA PRO A 59 10.98 18.19 3.82
C PRO A 59 12.34 18.60 3.25
N ASP A 60 13.17 17.63 2.84
CA ASP A 60 14.47 17.87 2.20
C ASP A 60 14.39 17.98 0.66
N GLY A 61 13.18 17.79 0.09
CA GLY A 61 12.91 17.89 -1.35
C GLY A 61 13.43 16.74 -2.22
N ARG A 62 13.95 15.65 -1.61
CA ARG A 62 14.60 14.56 -2.35
C ARG A 62 13.71 13.38 -2.68
N THR A 63 12.59 13.26 -1.99
CA THR A 63 11.69 12.12 -2.15
C THR A 63 10.27 12.58 -2.41
N LEU A 64 9.68 12.11 -3.51
CA LEU A 64 8.27 12.32 -3.82
C LEU A 64 7.45 11.20 -3.17
N LEU A 65 6.52 11.58 -2.31
CA LEU A 65 5.53 10.69 -1.71
C LEU A 65 4.22 10.82 -2.47
N TYR A 66 3.57 9.70 -2.82
CA TYR A 66 2.27 9.71 -3.49
C TYR A 66 1.50 8.41 -3.23
N GLN A 67 0.21 8.45 -3.48
CA GLN A 67 -0.63 7.25 -3.53
C GLN A 67 -0.85 6.83 -4.99
N GLN A 68 -0.96 5.52 -5.21
CA GLN A 68 -1.30 4.95 -6.51
C GLN A 68 -2.39 3.91 -6.35
N THR A 69 -3.44 4.04 -7.15
CA THR A 69 -4.51 3.04 -7.24
C THR A 69 -4.29 2.17 -8.47
N ASP A 70 -4.24 0.88 -8.24
CA ASP A 70 -4.15 -0.16 -9.26
C ASP A 70 -5.43 -1.00 -9.25
N TYR A 71 -5.85 -1.50 -10.41
CA TYR A 71 -7.10 -2.24 -10.58
C TYR A 71 -6.86 -3.65 -11.10
N ASN A 72 -7.61 -4.60 -10.58
CA ASN A 72 -7.76 -5.94 -11.16
C ASN A 72 -9.18 -6.07 -11.69
N MET A 73 -9.33 -6.10 -13.00
CA MET A 73 -10.63 -6.18 -13.66
C MET A 73 -11.31 -7.55 -13.47
N ALA A 74 -10.53 -8.61 -13.39
CA ALA A 74 -11.06 -9.97 -13.20
C ALA A 74 -11.72 -10.14 -11.82
N GLU A 75 -11.17 -9.45 -10.81
CA GLU A 75 -11.70 -9.47 -9.44
C GLU A 75 -12.65 -8.29 -9.16
N ASN A 76 -12.83 -7.38 -10.14
CA ASN A 76 -13.59 -6.13 -9.98
C ASN A 76 -13.18 -5.36 -8.71
N ARG A 77 -11.88 -5.28 -8.45
CA ARG A 77 -11.29 -4.64 -7.26
C ARG A 77 -10.21 -3.65 -7.64
N GLY A 78 -10.13 -2.57 -6.86
CA GLY A 78 -9.00 -1.67 -6.85
C GLY A 78 -8.34 -1.65 -5.48
N VAL A 79 -7.05 -1.36 -5.43
CA VAL A 79 -6.31 -1.14 -4.20
C VAL A 79 -5.39 0.05 -4.35
N THR A 80 -5.36 0.89 -3.32
CA THR A 80 -4.50 2.06 -3.28
C THR A 80 -3.32 1.80 -2.36
N THR A 81 -2.12 1.98 -2.89
CA THR A 81 -0.85 1.82 -2.19
C THR A 81 -0.12 3.15 -2.05
N ILE A 82 0.77 3.24 -1.06
CA ILE A 82 1.66 4.39 -0.89
C ILE A 82 3.01 4.06 -1.51
N ARG A 83 3.51 5.01 -2.28
CA ARG A 83 4.79 4.90 -2.98
C ARG A 83 5.66 6.12 -2.73
N VAL A 84 6.95 5.92 -2.81
CA VAL A 84 7.94 6.98 -2.84
C VAL A 84 8.81 6.85 -4.08
N GLU A 85 9.18 7.99 -4.64
CA GLU A 85 10.15 8.09 -5.74
C GLU A 85 11.32 8.94 -5.28
N ASP A 86 12.52 8.39 -5.38
CA ASP A 86 13.74 9.16 -5.18
C ASP A 86 13.96 10.08 -6.39
N MET A 87 14.08 11.38 -6.14
CA MET A 87 14.10 12.41 -7.19
C MET A 87 15.39 12.41 -8.01
N ASP A 88 16.48 11.86 -7.46
CA ASP A 88 17.77 11.78 -8.14
C ASP A 88 17.85 10.49 -9.00
N SER A 89 17.66 9.34 -8.39
CA SER A 89 17.76 8.03 -9.05
C SER A 89 16.52 7.62 -9.85
N LYS A 90 15.39 8.30 -9.64
CA LYS A 90 14.07 7.95 -10.21
C LYS A 90 13.59 6.54 -9.82
N THR A 91 14.12 6.01 -8.73
CA THR A 91 13.70 4.71 -8.21
C THR A 91 12.40 4.84 -7.45
N VAL A 92 11.42 4.02 -7.83
CA VAL A 92 10.11 3.94 -7.17
C VAL A 92 10.09 2.75 -6.22
N THR A 93 9.67 3.00 -4.97
CA THR A 93 9.46 1.97 -3.95
C THR A 93 8.02 2.00 -3.47
N CYS A 94 7.37 0.82 -3.45
CA CYS A 94 6.05 0.66 -2.85
C CYS A 94 6.22 0.39 -1.35
N LEU A 95 5.61 1.22 -0.50
CA LEU A 95 5.76 1.15 0.95
C LEU A 95 4.66 0.33 1.65
N THR A 96 3.51 0.15 0.99
CA THR A 96 2.40 -0.64 1.53
C THR A 96 2.06 -1.80 0.60
N ASP A 97 1.45 -2.84 1.13
CA ASP A 97 1.06 -4.02 0.37
C ASP A 97 -0.30 -3.84 -0.35
N PHE A 98 -0.69 -4.85 -1.12
CA PHE A 98 -1.94 -4.87 -1.89
C PHE A 98 -3.09 -5.58 -1.15
N THR A 99 -3.02 -5.70 0.19
CA THR A 99 -4.07 -6.36 0.99
C THR A 99 -5.16 -5.39 1.44
N SER A 100 -4.79 -4.13 1.65
CA SER A 100 -5.64 -3.06 2.18
C SER A 100 -5.39 -1.75 1.46
N ASN A 101 -6.37 -0.84 1.51
CA ASN A 101 -6.18 0.51 1.00
C ASN A 101 -5.31 1.34 1.93
N SER A 102 -4.46 2.16 1.34
CA SER A 102 -3.62 3.13 2.03
C SER A 102 -3.70 4.46 1.28
N LEU A 103 -4.26 5.48 1.94
CA LEU A 103 -4.72 6.72 1.31
C LEU A 103 -4.11 7.95 1.99
N SER A 104 -4.14 9.09 1.28
CA SER A 104 -3.81 10.42 1.83
C SER A 104 -2.49 10.48 2.60
N PRO A 105 -1.37 9.99 2.03
CA PRO A 105 -0.11 9.98 2.73
C PRO A 105 0.41 11.40 2.99
N LYS A 106 0.99 11.60 4.17
CA LYS A 106 1.59 12.89 4.59
C LYS A 106 2.91 12.65 5.30
N TRP A 107 3.91 13.47 4.99
CA TRP A 107 5.16 13.48 5.72
C TRP A 107 4.99 14.01 7.14
N SER A 108 5.76 13.46 8.10
CA SER A 108 6.05 14.16 9.35
C SER A 108 6.91 15.39 9.09
N ALA A 109 6.87 16.37 9.98
CA ALA A 109 7.64 17.62 9.83
C ALA A 109 9.16 17.38 9.75
N ASP A 110 9.66 16.33 10.40
CA ASP A 110 11.08 15.93 10.40
C ASP A 110 11.46 14.98 9.24
N GLY A 111 10.48 14.58 8.39
CA GLY A 111 10.68 13.66 7.27
C GLY A 111 10.98 12.20 7.64
N ARG A 112 10.92 11.84 8.92
CA ARG A 112 11.26 10.48 9.38
C ARG A 112 10.12 9.50 9.29
N HIS A 113 8.88 10.00 9.28
CA HIS A 113 7.67 9.20 9.28
C HIS A 113 6.71 9.62 8.18
N ILE A 114 5.85 8.68 7.80
CA ILE A 114 4.72 8.90 6.91
C ILE A 114 3.45 8.53 7.68
N TYR A 115 2.49 9.44 7.72
CA TYR A 115 1.14 9.23 8.22
C TYR A 115 0.21 8.98 7.05
N PHE A 116 -0.76 8.09 7.21
CA PHE A 116 -1.70 7.73 6.15
C PHE A 116 -2.99 7.14 6.72
N LEU A 117 -4.05 7.15 5.92
CA LEU A 117 -5.29 6.44 6.21
C LEU A 117 -5.20 5.01 5.69
N SER A 118 -5.69 4.04 6.45
CA SER A 118 -5.80 2.64 5.99
C SER A 118 -6.94 1.90 6.65
N ASP A 119 -7.59 1.03 5.86
CA ASP A 119 -8.68 0.14 6.28
C ASP A 119 -8.19 -1.23 6.78
N ARG A 120 -6.89 -1.40 7.01
CA ARG A 120 -6.25 -2.66 7.40
C ARG A 120 -6.71 -3.24 8.74
N SER A 121 -7.29 -2.41 9.62
CA SER A 121 -7.90 -2.83 10.89
C SER A 121 -9.41 -3.07 10.82
N GLY A 122 -10.00 -3.02 9.60
CA GLY A 122 -11.43 -3.19 9.38
C GLY A 122 -12.22 -1.89 9.28
N SER A 123 -11.67 -0.77 9.75
CA SER A 123 -12.20 0.58 9.58
C SER A 123 -11.08 1.52 9.15
N MET A 124 -11.44 2.63 8.50
CA MET A 124 -10.47 3.62 8.03
C MET A 124 -9.87 4.38 9.21
N GLN A 125 -8.60 4.19 9.49
CA GLN A 125 -7.89 4.79 10.62
C GLN A 125 -6.58 5.46 10.19
N VAL A 126 -6.04 6.34 11.03
CA VAL A 126 -4.73 6.94 10.82
C VAL A 126 -3.65 5.97 11.28
N TRP A 127 -2.68 5.74 10.42
CA TRP A 127 -1.51 4.91 10.66
C TRP A 127 -0.23 5.72 10.47
N ARG A 128 0.83 5.27 11.09
CA ARG A 128 2.18 5.83 10.94
C ARG A 128 3.17 4.72 10.62
N MET A 129 4.06 4.95 9.67
CA MET A 129 5.21 4.10 9.38
C MET A 129 6.50 4.92 9.26
N ASN A 130 7.65 4.26 9.23
CA ASN A 130 8.90 4.92 8.90
C ASN A 130 8.92 5.40 7.44
N ALA A 131 9.68 6.44 7.16
CA ALA A 131 9.84 6.99 5.80
C ALA A 131 10.39 5.96 4.78
N SER A 132 11.16 4.99 5.27
CA SER A 132 11.69 3.87 4.47
C SER A 132 10.70 2.69 4.30
N GLY A 133 9.49 2.81 4.84
CA GLY A 133 8.52 1.72 4.90
C GLY A 133 8.72 0.82 6.12
N GLY A 134 8.03 -0.32 6.12
CA GLY A 134 8.06 -1.31 7.20
C GLY A 134 6.76 -1.33 8.01
N ASP A 135 6.82 -1.85 9.23
CA ASP A 135 5.67 -2.04 10.09
C ASP A 135 4.97 -0.72 10.41
N ALA A 136 3.67 -0.67 10.14
CA ALA A 136 2.84 0.48 10.44
C ALA A 136 2.18 0.32 11.82
N THR A 137 2.13 1.43 12.57
CA THR A 137 1.46 1.52 13.87
C THR A 137 0.17 2.31 13.72
N GLN A 138 -0.94 1.80 14.23
CA GLN A 138 -2.21 2.50 14.28
C GLN A 138 -2.15 3.65 15.32
N ILE A 139 -2.65 4.81 14.92
CA ILE A 139 -2.63 6.03 15.76
C ILE A 139 -4.02 6.34 16.31
N THR A 140 -5.06 6.12 15.53
CA THR A 140 -6.46 6.37 15.93
C THR A 140 -7.24 5.05 16.05
N GLY A 141 -8.36 5.06 16.77
CA GLY A 141 -9.26 3.91 16.82
C GLY A 141 -8.65 2.68 17.47
N SER A 142 -7.91 2.83 18.57
CA SER A 142 -7.34 1.71 19.34
C SER A 142 -8.42 0.97 20.14
N GLY A 143 -9.33 0.29 19.43
CA GLY A 143 -10.38 -0.57 19.96
C GLY A 143 -10.53 -1.80 19.08
N ASP A 144 -11.31 -2.77 19.50
CA ASP A 144 -11.47 -4.10 18.90
C ASP A 144 -12.19 -4.11 17.53
N GLY A 145 -12.20 -3.00 16.82
CA GLY A 145 -12.67 -2.86 15.44
C GLY A 145 -14.19 -2.78 15.25
N GLU A 146 -15.00 -3.26 16.15
CA GLU A 146 -16.45 -3.12 16.07
C GLU A 146 -16.92 -1.78 16.63
N GLY A 147 -17.55 -0.96 15.78
CA GLY A 147 -18.13 0.33 16.19
C GLY A 147 -17.18 1.52 16.23
N VAL A 148 -15.93 1.37 15.81
CA VAL A 148 -15.02 2.51 15.66
C VAL A 148 -15.35 3.22 14.35
N PRO A 149 -15.74 4.51 14.38
CA PRO A 149 -16.07 5.25 13.17
C PRO A 149 -14.84 5.45 12.28
N ASP A 150 -15.09 5.49 10.97
CA ASP A 150 -14.06 5.81 9.99
C ASP A 150 -13.53 7.23 10.16
N VAL A 151 -12.22 7.37 10.01
CA VAL A 151 -11.56 8.68 9.91
C VAL A 151 -11.60 9.11 8.44
N GLU A 152 -12.33 10.18 8.13
CA GLU A 152 -12.47 10.70 6.77
C GLU A 152 -11.23 11.51 6.30
N GLY A 153 -10.47 12.08 7.24
CA GLY A 153 -9.29 12.86 6.91
C GLY A 153 -8.50 13.27 8.16
N PHE A 154 -7.25 13.65 7.95
CA PHE A 154 -6.37 14.12 9.02
C PHE A 154 -5.42 15.21 8.50
N GLY A 155 -4.81 15.93 9.42
CA GLY A 155 -3.74 16.89 9.17
C GLY A 155 -2.54 16.58 10.03
N VAL A 156 -1.35 16.98 9.59
CA VAL A 156 -0.14 16.97 10.41
C VAL A 156 0.26 18.41 10.64
N SER A 157 0.43 18.79 11.90
CA SER A 157 0.82 20.17 12.24
C SER A 157 2.25 20.46 11.77
N PRO A 158 2.56 21.71 11.37
CA PRO A 158 3.91 22.07 10.91
C PRO A 158 5.00 21.87 11.98
N ASP A 159 4.64 21.94 13.25
CA ASP A 159 5.56 21.68 14.36
C ASP A 159 5.73 20.19 14.71
N GLY A 160 5.00 19.31 14.00
CA GLY A 160 5.05 17.86 14.17
C GLY A 160 4.48 17.33 15.49
N LYS A 161 3.79 18.17 16.27
CA LYS A 161 3.29 17.80 17.61
C LYS A 161 1.86 17.28 17.61
N HIS A 162 1.10 17.56 16.55
CA HIS A 162 -0.32 17.22 16.46
C HIS A 162 -0.65 16.55 15.12
N ILE A 163 -1.61 15.64 15.18
CA ILE A 163 -2.24 14.98 14.04
C ILE A 163 -3.75 15.17 14.16
#